data_1ba2410268a1b9fc04539ee2af5adf42
#
_entry.id   1ba2410268a1b9fc04539ee2af5adf42
#
_cell.length_a   1.000
_cell.length_b   1.000
_cell.length_c   1.000
_cell.angle_alpha   90.00
_cell.angle_beta   90.00
_cell.angle_gamma   90.00
#
_symmetry.space_group_name_H-M   'P 1'
#
loop_
_entity.id
_entity.type
_entity.pdbx_description
1 polymer ?
#
loop_
_entity_poly.entity_id
_entity_poly.type
_entity_poly.pdbx_seq_one_letter_code
_entity_poly.pdbx_strand_id
1 'polypeptide(L)'
;LEIEEKINKIKWCRRQNASHYLLSTNDKTIKLWKVFEKSLKVVAENNLSHDLTPGGVLGGPPRPNPHPAFRSAASLKLPRLTHHDTVVAAVPRRTYANAHAYHINSISVNSDGETFISSDDLRINLWNLNIQDQSFNIVDIKPANMEELTEVITAAEFHPQSCNWFMYASSKGTIKLADMRESALCDQHAKRESIAFGECESVSNLRNRI
;
A
#
# COMPACT_ATOMS: atom_id res chain seq x y z
N LEU A 1 18.00 -16.65 -7.89
CA LEU A 1 17.45 -15.28 -8.00
C LEU A 1 15.94 -15.42 -7.89
N GLU A 2 15.37 -15.13 -6.73
CA GLU A 2 13.92 -14.96 -6.60
C GLU A 2 13.58 -13.61 -7.24
N ILE A 3 12.84 -13.65 -8.34
CA ILE A 3 12.23 -12.45 -8.93
C ILE A 3 10.93 -12.26 -8.20
N GLU A 4 10.87 -11.22 -7.34
CA GLU A 4 9.61 -10.84 -6.70
C GLU A 4 8.60 -10.41 -7.77
N GLU A 5 7.32 -10.72 -7.54
CA GLU A 5 6.25 -10.28 -8.42
C GLU A 5 6.20 -8.76 -8.50
N LYS A 6 5.98 -8.24 -9.70
CA LYS A 6 5.88 -6.78 -9.93
C LYS A 6 4.73 -6.17 -9.12
N ILE A 7 4.90 -4.93 -8.72
CA ILE A 7 3.83 -4.12 -8.13
C ILE A 7 3.01 -3.51 -9.28
N ASN A 8 1.70 -3.80 -9.30
CA ASN A 8 0.81 -3.32 -10.34
C ASN A 8 0.21 -1.95 -10.00
N LYS A 9 -0.27 -1.78 -8.78
CA LYS A 9 -0.91 -0.53 -8.30
C LYS A 9 -0.48 -0.21 -6.89
N ILE A 10 -0.48 1.10 -6.58
CA ILE A 10 -0.28 1.64 -5.24
C ILE A 10 -1.31 2.72 -4.97
N LYS A 11 -1.82 2.78 -3.74
CA LYS A 11 -2.72 3.85 -3.26
C LYS A 11 -2.40 4.19 -1.82
N TRP A 12 -2.32 5.48 -1.51
CA TRP A 12 -2.23 5.95 -0.14
C TRP A 12 -3.59 5.79 0.56
N CYS A 13 -3.56 5.30 1.79
CA CYS A 13 -4.74 5.33 2.65
C CYS A 13 -4.90 6.73 3.26
N ARG A 14 -6.13 7.08 3.59
CA ARG A 14 -6.42 8.34 4.29
C ARG A 14 -5.69 8.37 5.63
N ARG A 15 -5.05 9.49 5.94
CA ARG A 15 -4.32 9.65 7.20
C ARG A 15 -5.30 9.72 8.36
N GLN A 16 -5.21 8.77 9.29
CA GLN A 16 -6.02 8.73 10.50
C GLN A 16 -5.23 9.15 11.76
N ASN A 17 -3.90 8.99 11.74
CA ASN A 17 -3.02 9.30 12.86
C ASN A 17 -1.60 9.67 12.37
N ALA A 18 -0.61 9.62 13.24
CA ALA A 18 0.78 9.98 12.91
C ALA A 18 1.45 9.06 11.87
N SER A 19 0.92 7.86 11.65
CA SER A 19 1.47 6.92 10.67
C SER A 19 0.79 7.07 9.32
N HIS A 20 1.55 6.88 8.25
CA HIS A 20 1.03 6.80 6.89
C HIS A 20 0.85 5.33 6.51
N TYR A 21 -0.24 5.02 5.83
CA TYR A 21 -0.52 3.69 5.32
C TYR A 21 -0.60 3.71 3.79
N LEU A 22 -0.06 2.68 3.17
CA LEU A 22 -0.01 2.50 1.72
C LEU A 22 -0.50 1.10 1.39
N LEU A 23 -1.39 0.98 0.42
CA LEU A 23 -1.75 -0.29 -0.21
C LEU A 23 -0.91 -0.48 -1.48
N SER A 24 -0.37 -1.67 -1.66
CA SER A 24 0.26 -2.10 -2.90
C SER A 24 -0.34 -3.41 -3.36
N THR A 25 -0.43 -3.63 -4.67
CA THR A 25 -0.87 -4.89 -5.24
C THR A 25 0.21 -5.52 -6.09
N ASN A 26 0.37 -6.83 -5.92
CA ASN A 26 0.97 -7.70 -6.91
C ASN A 26 -0.14 -8.26 -7.81
N ASP A 27 0.15 -9.35 -8.57
CA ASP A 27 -0.84 -9.92 -9.47
C ASP A 27 -2.09 -10.44 -8.75
N LYS A 28 -1.94 -11.07 -7.58
CA LYS A 28 -3.06 -11.69 -6.84
C LYS A 28 -3.14 -11.33 -5.36
N THR A 29 -2.19 -10.57 -4.86
CA THR A 29 -2.10 -10.22 -3.44
C THR A 29 -2.03 -8.71 -3.24
N ILE A 30 -2.58 -8.27 -2.13
CA ILE A 30 -2.56 -6.86 -1.73
C ILE A 30 -1.85 -6.79 -0.39
N LYS A 31 -0.94 -5.84 -0.23
CA LYS A 31 -0.19 -5.62 1.03
C LYS A 31 -0.48 -4.22 1.57
N LEU A 32 -0.77 -4.16 2.86
CA LEU A 32 -0.87 -2.91 3.60
C LEU A 32 0.46 -2.63 4.28
N TRP A 33 1.05 -1.49 3.98
CA TRP A 33 2.32 -1.03 4.53
C TRP A 33 2.09 0.11 5.51
N LYS A 34 2.82 0.09 6.60
CA LYS A 34 2.98 1.24 7.50
C LYS A 34 4.27 1.96 7.15
N VAL A 35 4.15 3.23 6.79
CA VAL A 35 5.27 4.13 6.50
C VAL A 35 5.40 5.10 7.65
N PHE A 36 6.60 5.23 8.22
CA PHE A 36 6.86 6.09 9.37
C PHE A 36 8.31 6.56 9.40
N GLU A 37 8.53 7.62 10.10
CA GLU A 37 9.87 8.13 10.37
C GLU A 37 10.48 7.40 11.57
N LYS A 38 11.67 6.88 11.39
CA LYS A 38 12.47 6.22 12.44
C LYS A 38 13.68 7.07 12.73
N SER A 39 13.81 7.55 13.98
CA SER A 39 15.01 8.24 14.37
C SER A 39 16.15 7.24 14.67
N LEU A 40 17.27 7.46 14.02
CA LEU A 40 18.48 6.73 14.28
C LEU A 40 19.20 7.36 15.48
N LYS A 41 19.65 6.52 16.38
CA LYS A 41 20.43 6.94 17.54
C LYS A 41 21.79 6.26 17.47
N VAL A 42 22.84 7.03 17.64
CA VAL A 42 24.20 6.50 17.75
C VAL A 42 24.49 6.33 19.22
N VAL A 43 25.01 5.15 19.57
CA VAL A 43 25.54 4.87 20.89
C VAL A 43 27.01 5.24 20.89
N ALA A 44 27.38 6.28 21.64
CA ALA A 44 28.78 6.62 21.83
C ALA A 44 29.38 5.66 22.86
N GLU A 45 30.30 4.82 22.42
CA GLU A 45 31.13 3.97 23.31
C GLU A 45 32.31 4.80 23.82
N ASN A 46 32.16 5.39 25.00
CA ASN A 46 33.18 6.24 25.60
C ASN A 46 34.32 5.44 26.31
N ASN A 47 34.27 4.11 26.21
CA ASN A 47 35.19 3.19 26.87
C ASN A 47 36.23 2.59 25.92
N LEU A 48 36.15 2.89 24.61
CA LEU A 48 37.17 2.52 23.65
C LEU A 48 38.28 3.59 23.63
N SER A 49 39.51 3.19 23.84
CA SER A 49 40.64 4.08 23.65
C SER A 49 40.85 4.31 22.15
N HIS A 50 40.57 5.53 21.68
CA HIS A 50 40.95 5.99 20.35
C HIS A 50 42.43 6.38 20.32
N ASP A 51 43.34 5.49 20.66
CA ASP A 51 44.78 5.68 20.43
C ASP A 51 45.11 5.35 18.95
N LEU A 52 44.43 6.04 18.03
CA LEU A 52 44.91 6.21 16.68
C LEU A 52 45.57 7.58 16.60
N THR A 53 46.75 7.70 17.17
CA THR A 53 47.66 8.79 16.82
C THR A 53 48.09 8.57 15.35
N PRO A 54 47.77 9.51 14.43
CA PRO A 54 48.34 9.48 13.08
C PRO A 54 49.78 9.95 13.19
N GLY A 55 50.71 9.02 13.31
CA GLY A 55 52.14 9.38 13.43
C GLY A 55 53.04 8.23 13.93
N GLY A 56 52.59 7.01 13.90
CA GLY A 56 53.44 5.85 14.24
C GLY A 56 54.36 5.45 13.10
N VAL A 57 55.65 5.58 13.34
CA VAL A 57 56.77 5.14 12.52
C VAL A 57 56.55 3.77 11.92
N LEU A 58 56.74 3.65 10.58
CA LEU A 58 56.83 2.42 9.83
C LEU A 58 57.79 1.42 10.47
N GLY A 59 57.31 0.22 10.88
CA GLY A 59 58.19 -0.91 11.14
C GLY A 59 57.95 -1.80 12.36
N GLY A 60 56.78 -1.74 13.02
CA GLY A 60 56.45 -2.68 14.09
C GLY A 60 55.46 -3.77 13.67
N PRO A 61 55.56 -5.01 14.19
CA PRO A 61 54.59 -6.07 13.88
C PRO A 61 53.21 -5.69 14.38
N PRO A 62 52.12 -6.11 13.67
CA PRO A 62 50.76 -5.77 14.05
C PRO A 62 50.44 -6.30 15.43
N ARG A 63 50.12 -5.42 16.37
CA ARG A 63 49.67 -5.83 17.71
C ARG A 63 48.24 -6.38 17.58
N PRO A 64 48.03 -7.58 18.13
CA PRO A 64 46.69 -8.17 18.12
C PRO A 64 45.80 -7.43 19.12
N ASN A 65 44.66 -6.98 18.63
CA ASN A 65 43.48 -6.44 19.31
C ASN A 65 43.69 -5.21 20.24
N PRO A 66 42.94 -4.15 20.00
CA PRO A 66 42.81 -3.08 20.99
C PRO A 66 42.04 -3.62 22.18
N HIS A 67 42.78 -3.92 23.28
CA HIS A 67 42.14 -4.19 24.56
C HIS A 67 41.33 -2.95 24.97
N PRO A 68 40.09 -3.10 25.45
CA PRO A 68 39.39 -2.00 26.07
C PRO A 68 40.25 -1.49 27.25
N ALA A 69 40.51 -0.18 27.25
CA ALA A 69 41.32 0.44 28.30
C ALA A 69 40.52 0.53 29.60
N PHE A 70 40.18 -0.60 30.19
CA PHE A 70 39.62 -0.70 31.52
C PHE A 70 40.76 -0.55 32.55
N ARG A 71 41.01 0.67 32.99
CA ARG A 71 41.98 0.91 34.05
C ARG A 71 41.39 0.72 35.46
N SER A 72 40.10 0.96 35.67
CA SER A 72 39.36 0.69 36.91
C SER A 72 37.86 0.77 36.67
N ALA A 73 37.03 0.15 37.51
CA ALA A 73 35.57 0.26 37.47
C ALA A 73 35.08 1.72 37.59
N ALA A 74 35.83 2.59 38.24
CA ALA A 74 35.53 4.00 38.40
C ALA A 74 35.71 4.81 37.11
N SER A 75 36.44 4.28 36.11
CA SER A 75 36.63 4.94 34.80
C SER A 75 35.57 4.59 33.76
N LEU A 76 34.66 3.70 34.10
CA LEU A 76 33.54 3.32 33.21
C LEU A 76 32.60 4.49 33.00
N LYS A 77 32.39 4.83 31.75
CA LYS A 77 31.40 5.84 31.34
C LYS A 77 30.18 5.12 30.70
N LEU A 78 29.00 5.47 31.14
CA LEU A 78 27.78 4.95 30.54
C LEU A 78 27.69 5.38 29.07
N PRO A 79 27.22 4.50 28.18
CA PRO A 79 27.02 4.82 26.80
C PRO A 79 26.00 5.97 26.68
N ARG A 80 26.34 6.98 25.89
CA ARG A 80 25.46 8.12 25.64
C ARG A 80 24.75 7.94 24.30
N LEU A 81 23.41 7.97 24.34
CA LEU A 81 22.59 7.98 23.14
C LEU A 81 22.53 9.41 22.57
N THR A 82 23.03 9.58 21.37
CA THR A 82 22.86 10.82 20.60
C THR A 82 21.96 10.58 19.41
N HIS A 83 21.06 11.53 19.16
CA HIS A 83 20.24 11.51 17.94
C HIS A 83 21.15 11.79 16.75
N HIS A 84 21.10 10.95 15.72
CA HIS A 84 21.96 11.12 14.54
C HIS A 84 21.14 11.63 13.36
N ASP A 85 20.12 10.88 12.95
CA ASP A 85 19.37 11.17 11.73
C ASP A 85 17.97 10.57 11.81
N THR A 86 17.09 10.97 10.89
CA THR A 86 15.74 10.43 10.73
C THR A 86 15.63 9.80 9.35
N VAL A 87 15.26 8.53 9.30
CA VAL A 87 15.05 7.79 8.06
C VAL A 87 13.60 7.35 7.93
N VAL A 88 13.10 7.34 6.70
CA VAL A 88 11.78 6.80 6.40
C VAL A 88 11.88 5.28 6.30
N ALA A 89 11.04 4.58 7.06
CA ALA A 89 10.94 3.13 7.07
C ALA A 89 9.53 2.69 6.65
N ALA A 90 9.45 1.58 5.92
CA ALA A 90 8.20 0.93 5.55
C ALA A 90 8.19 -0.51 6.07
N VAL A 91 7.08 -0.93 6.67
CA VAL A 91 6.91 -2.28 7.22
C VAL A 91 5.58 -2.84 6.76
N PRO A 92 5.51 -4.07 6.20
CA PRO A 92 4.26 -4.72 5.87
C PRO A 92 3.46 -5.01 7.15
N ARG A 93 2.18 -4.73 7.13
CA ARG A 93 1.28 -4.93 8.26
C ARG A 93 0.30 -6.06 8.05
N ARG A 94 -0.29 -6.11 6.85
CA ARG A 94 -1.30 -7.11 6.48
C ARG A 94 -1.11 -7.51 5.03
N THR A 95 -1.51 -8.75 4.73
CA THR A 95 -1.56 -9.28 3.38
C THR A 95 -2.97 -9.80 3.14
N TYR A 96 -3.62 -9.30 2.08
CA TYR A 96 -4.93 -9.74 1.64
C TYR A 96 -4.73 -10.60 0.40
N ALA A 97 -5.12 -11.86 0.48
CA ALA A 97 -4.87 -12.86 -0.55
C ALA A 97 -6.09 -13.76 -0.77
N ASN A 98 -5.98 -14.67 -1.72
CA ASN A 98 -6.97 -15.74 -1.99
C ASN A 98 -8.36 -15.27 -2.46
N ALA A 99 -8.50 -14.04 -2.94
CA ALA A 99 -9.78 -13.53 -3.45
C ALA A 99 -9.80 -13.30 -4.96
N HIS A 100 -8.64 -13.17 -5.59
CA HIS A 100 -8.52 -12.88 -7.01
C HIS A 100 -7.94 -14.06 -7.79
N ALA A 101 -8.65 -14.49 -8.83
CA ALA A 101 -8.18 -15.51 -9.76
C ALA A 101 -7.34 -14.91 -10.90
N TYR A 102 -7.62 -13.66 -11.28
CA TYR A 102 -6.96 -12.90 -12.33
C TYR A 102 -6.10 -11.77 -11.73
N HIS A 103 -5.31 -11.11 -12.58
CA HIS A 103 -4.44 -10.03 -12.15
C HIS A 103 -5.23 -8.84 -11.63
N ILE A 104 -4.85 -8.33 -10.47
CA ILE A 104 -5.45 -7.14 -9.88
C ILE A 104 -5.05 -5.94 -10.73
N ASN A 105 -6.03 -5.29 -11.34
CA ASN A 105 -5.83 -4.14 -12.22
C ASN A 105 -6.03 -2.79 -11.51
N SER A 106 -6.83 -2.75 -10.43
CA SER A 106 -7.07 -1.53 -9.69
C SER A 106 -7.36 -1.76 -8.21
N ILE A 107 -7.05 -0.75 -7.42
CA ILE A 107 -7.40 -0.63 -6.00
C ILE A 107 -7.87 0.78 -5.71
N SER A 108 -8.85 0.92 -4.85
CA SER A 108 -9.33 2.21 -4.38
C SER A 108 -9.71 2.16 -2.91
N VAL A 109 -9.23 3.14 -2.14
CA VAL A 109 -9.56 3.26 -0.72
C VAL A 109 -10.83 4.09 -0.59
N ASN A 110 -11.75 3.63 0.26
CA ASN A 110 -13.01 4.31 0.50
C ASN A 110 -12.83 5.60 1.33
N SER A 111 -13.77 6.51 1.19
CA SER A 111 -13.81 7.77 1.95
C SER A 111 -14.03 7.57 3.45
N ASP A 112 -14.55 6.40 3.88
CA ASP A 112 -14.69 6.02 5.29
C ASP A 112 -13.32 5.79 5.98
N GLY A 113 -12.27 5.53 5.20
CA GLY A 113 -10.94 5.21 5.71
C GLY A 113 -10.82 3.83 6.37
N GLU A 114 -11.84 2.97 6.26
CA GLU A 114 -11.89 1.64 6.86
C GLU A 114 -11.94 0.53 5.81
N THR A 115 -12.53 0.82 4.65
CA THR A 115 -12.72 -0.15 3.58
C THR A 115 -11.96 0.22 2.32
N PHE A 116 -11.71 -0.76 1.46
CA PHE A 116 -11.15 -0.56 0.13
C PHE A 116 -11.69 -1.61 -0.84
N ILE A 117 -11.69 -1.30 -2.12
CA ILE A 117 -11.98 -2.26 -3.18
C ILE A 117 -10.72 -2.63 -3.94
N SER A 118 -10.72 -3.85 -4.43
CA SER A 118 -9.76 -4.35 -5.42
C SER A 118 -10.52 -4.98 -6.58
N SER A 119 -10.07 -4.75 -7.80
CA SER A 119 -10.69 -5.36 -8.97
C SER A 119 -9.68 -6.16 -9.79
N ASP A 120 -10.14 -7.28 -10.29
CA ASP A 120 -9.53 -8.01 -11.39
C ASP A 120 -10.40 -7.88 -12.65
N ASP A 121 -10.13 -8.67 -13.67
CA ASP A 121 -10.83 -8.62 -14.95
C ASP A 121 -12.33 -8.94 -14.85
N LEU A 122 -12.76 -9.73 -13.85
CA LEU A 122 -14.12 -10.25 -13.75
C LEU A 122 -14.84 -9.90 -12.44
N ARG A 123 -14.10 -9.54 -11.39
CA ARG A 123 -14.63 -9.36 -10.05
C ARG A 123 -14.13 -8.10 -9.38
N ILE A 124 -14.99 -7.53 -8.53
CA ILE A 124 -14.61 -6.49 -7.58
C ILE A 124 -14.91 -7.00 -6.19
N ASN A 125 -13.87 -6.98 -5.34
CA ASN A 125 -13.96 -7.41 -3.96
C ASN A 125 -13.80 -6.21 -3.03
N LEU A 126 -14.68 -6.16 -2.03
CA LEU A 126 -14.64 -5.21 -0.92
C LEU A 126 -13.90 -5.85 0.26
N TRP A 127 -13.02 -5.08 0.88
CA TRP A 127 -12.21 -5.49 2.01
C TRP A 127 -12.33 -4.50 3.16
N ASN A 128 -12.11 -4.99 4.37
CA ASN A 128 -11.84 -4.14 5.53
C ASN A 128 -10.33 -4.06 5.78
N LEU A 129 -9.80 -2.85 5.98
CA LEU A 129 -8.37 -2.62 6.25
C LEU A 129 -7.88 -3.32 7.54
N ASN A 130 -8.78 -3.64 8.45
CA ASN A 130 -8.45 -4.29 9.72
C ASN A 130 -8.61 -5.82 9.70
N ILE A 131 -9.25 -6.39 8.66
CA ILE A 131 -9.56 -7.82 8.53
C ILE A 131 -8.94 -8.34 7.24
N GLN A 132 -7.92 -9.20 7.35
CA GLN A 132 -7.18 -9.69 6.18
C GLN A 132 -7.78 -10.94 5.55
N ASP A 133 -8.57 -11.70 6.30
CA ASP A 133 -9.02 -13.05 5.91
C ASP A 133 -10.43 -13.05 5.32
N GLN A 134 -11.06 -11.89 5.17
CA GLN A 134 -12.41 -11.75 4.65
C GLN A 134 -12.48 -10.73 3.54
N SER A 135 -13.11 -11.12 2.45
CA SER A 135 -13.50 -10.24 1.35
C SER A 135 -14.94 -10.51 0.95
N PHE A 136 -15.62 -9.47 0.49
CA PHE A 136 -16.97 -9.56 -0.05
C PHE A 136 -16.92 -9.28 -1.54
N ASN A 137 -17.43 -10.21 -2.34
CA ASN A 137 -17.59 -9.98 -3.76
C ASN A 137 -18.80 -9.06 -3.98
N ILE A 138 -18.58 -7.86 -4.48
CA ILE A 138 -19.63 -6.85 -4.73
C ILE A 138 -19.97 -6.70 -6.21
N VAL A 139 -19.12 -7.19 -7.11
CA VAL A 139 -19.35 -7.26 -8.56
C VAL A 139 -18.78 -8.58 -9.08
N ASP A 140 -19.58 -9.37 -9.77
CA ASP A 140 -19.15 -10.59 -10.46
C ASP A 140 -19.76 -10.64 -11.86
N ILE A 141 -18.95 -10.32 -12.86
CA ILE A 141 -19.37 -10.38 -14.29
C ILE A 141 -18.93 -11.67 -14.97
N LYS A 142 -18.43 -12.66 -14.19
CA LYS A 142 -17.99 -13.93 -14.76
C LYS A 142 -19.19 -14.72 -15.30
N PRO A 143 -19.24 -15.01 -16.60
CA PRO A 143 -20.30 -15.83 -17.16
C PRO A 143 -20.17 -17.30 -16.72
N ALA A 144 -21.27 -18.05 -16.79
CA ALA A 144 -21.26 -19.48 -16.53
C ALA A 144 -20.37 -20.23 -17.54
N ASN A 145 -20.41 -19.83 -18.81
CA ASN A 145 -19.51 -20.29 -19.85
C ASN A 145 -18.53 -19.19 -20.24
N MET A 146 -17.22 -19.42 -20.11
CA MET A 146 -16.20 -18.43 -20.44
C MET A 146 -16.16 -18.05 -21.94
N GLU A 147 -16.72 -18.86 -22.82
CA GLU A 147 -16.85 -18.51 -24.25
C GLU A 147 -17.84 -17.36 -24.48
N GLU A 148 -18.75 -17.11 -23.53
CA GLU A 148 -19.71 -16.02 -23.55
C GLU A 148 -19.18 -14.72 -22.96
N LEU A 149 -17.91 -14.70 -22.56
CA LEU A 149 -17.28 -13.50 -22.01
C LEU A 149 -17.21 -12.39 -23.05
N THR A 150 -17.93 -11.31 -22.79
CA THR A 150 -18.02 -10.17 -23.72
C THR A 150 -17.32 -8.91 -23.25
N GLU A 151 -17.05 -8.80 -21.96
CA GLU A 151 -16.44 -7.61 -21.36
C GLU A 151 -15.60 -7.98 -20.16
N VAL A 152 -14.58 -7.16 -19.85
CA VAL A 152 -13.76 -7.25 -18.67
C VAL A 152 -13.72 -5.91 -17.94
N ILE A 153 -13.52 -5.95 -16.63
CA ILE A 153 -13.35 -4.76 -15.81
C ILE A 153 -11.95 -4.22 -16.01
N THR A 154 -11.81 -2.96 -16.36
CA THR A 154 -10.52 -2.32 -16.62
C THR A 154 -10.06 -1.41 -15.51
N ALA A 155 -11.00 -0.84 -14.75
CA ALA A 155 -10.71 0.02 -13.60
C ALA A 155 -11.91 0.04 -12.65
N ALA A 156 -11.64 0.26 -11.35
CA ALA A 156 -12.67 0.51 -10.35
C ALA A 156 -12.18 1.54 -9.33
N GLU A 157 -13.04 2.47 -8.95
CA GLU A 157 -12.70 3.54 -8.02
C GLU A 157 -13.92 3.94 -7.17
N PHE A 158 -13.67 4.19 -5.87
CA PHE A 158 -14.67 4.76 -4.99
C PHE A 158 -14.90 6.24 -5.26
N HIS A 159 -16.09 6.71 -4.96
CA HIS A 159 -16.37 8.14 -4.92
C HIS A 159 -15.55 8.81 -3.81
N PRO A 160 -14.92 9.96 -4.06
CA PRO A 160 -13.95 10.56 -3.13
C PRO A 160 -14.57 11.03 -1.81
N GLN A 161 -15.89 11.27 -1.76
CA GLN A 161 -16.59 11.78 -0.58
C GLN A 161 -17.70 10.85 -0.07
N SER A 162 -18.36 10.10 -0.97
CA SER A 162 -19.45 9.19 -0.60
C SER A 162 -18.93 7.77 -0.44
N CYS A 163 -19.07 7.21 0.76
CA CYS A 163 -18.58 5.87 1.07
C CYS A 163 -19.40 4.73 0.44
N ASN A 164 -20.58 5.03 -0.09
CA ASN A 164 -21.47 4.00 -0.63
C ASN A 164 -21.39 3.85 -2.15
N TRP A 165 -20.81 4.82 -2.84
CA TRP A 165 -20.76 4.84 -4.29
C TRP A 165 -19.38 4.51 -4.82
N PHE A 166 -19.36 3.66 -5.82
CA PHE A 166 -18.17 3.38 -6.61
C PHE A 166 -18.53 3.27 -8.09
N MET A 167 -17.55 3.47 -8.94
CA MET A 167 -17.67 3.29 -10.36
C MET A 167 -16.67 2.26 -10.85
N TYR A 168 -17.01 1.59 -11.95
CA TYR A 168 -16.07 0.72 -12.64
C TYR A 168 -16.24 0.84 -14.16
N ALA A 169 -15.12 0.72 -14.84
CA ALA A 169 -15.05 0.79 -16.29
C ALA A 169 -14.96 -0.60 -16.90
N SER A 170 -15.57 -0.76 -18.07
CA SER A 170 -15.55 -1.98 -18.85
C SER A 170 -14.77 -1.81 -20.14
N SER A 171 -14.19 -2.89 -20.65
CA SER A 171 -13.51 -2.96 -21.94
C SER A 171 -14.40 -2.58 -23.13
N LYS A 172 -15.74 -2.55 -22.96
CA LYS A 172 -16.69 -2.03 -23.94
C LYS A 172 -16.77 -0.50 -24.02
N GLY A 173 -15.94 0.24 -23.25
CA GLY A 173 -15.99 1.70 -23.21
C GLY A 173 -17.16 2.25 -22.42
N THR A 174 -17.74 1.47 -21.51
CA THR A 174 -18.83 1.91 -20.63
C THR A 174 -18.33 2.10 -19.21
N ILE A 175 -18.87 3.10 -18.50
CA ILE A 175 -18.70 3.30 -17.07
C ILE A 175 -20.00 2.93 -16.37
N LYS A 176 -19.89 2.14 -15.31
CA LYS A 176 -21.03 1.74 -14.49
C LYS A 176 -20.88 2.35 -13.10
N LEU A 177 -21.92 3.04 -12.64
CA LEU A 177 -22.02 3.61 -11.29
C LEU A 177 -22.86 2.67 -10.43
N ALA A 178 -22.33 2.27 -9.30
CA ALA A 178 -22.97 1.33 -8.37
C ALA A 178 -23.10 1.91 -6.96
N ASP A 179 -24.22 1.60 -6.31
CA ASP A 179 -24.49 1.94 -4.92
C ASP A 179 -24.53 0.65 -4.07
N MET A 180 -23.65 0.55 -3.09
CA MET A 180 -23.54 -0.62 -2.21
C MET A 180 -24.74 -0.82 -1.28
N ARG A 181 -25.65 0.17 -1.19
CA ARG A 181 -26.85 0.08 -0.36
C ARG A 181 -28.01 -0.64 -1.06
N GLU A 182 -28.01 -0.68 -2.40
CA GLU A 182 -29.11 -1.26 -3.17
C GLU A 182 -29.10 -2.79 -3.15
N SER A 183 -27.93 -3.40 -3.24
CA SER A 183 -27.80 -4.86 -3.26
C SER A 183 -26.41 -5.31 -2.81
N ALA A 184 -26.30 -6.54 -2.33
CA ALA A 184 -25.02 -7.16 -2.01
C ALA A 184 -24.15 -7.39 -3.27
N LEU A 185 -24.78 -7.74 -4.41
CA LEU A 185 -24.16 -7.72 -5.73
C LEU A 185 -24.63 -6.49 -6.50
N CYS A 186 -23.72 -5.61 -6.82
CA CYS A 186 -23.99 -4.30 -7.40
C CYS A 186 -24.03 -4.31 -8.94
N ASP A 187 -23.67 -5.42 -9.60
CA ASP A 187 -23.59 -5.56 -11.06
C ASP A 187 -24.96 -5.48 -11.75
N GLN A 188 -26.02 -5.96 -11.11
CA GLN A 188 -27.38 -6.02 -11.67
C GLN A 188 -28.09 -4.66 -11.62
N HIS A 189 -27.74 -3.80 -10.67
CA HIS A 189 -28.38 -2.49 -10.44
C HIS A 189 -27.49 -1.31 -10.84
N ALA A 190 -26.28 -1.57 -11.35
CA ALA A 190 -25.37 -0.52 -11.78
C ALA A 190 -25.95 0.28 -12.94
N LYS A 191 -26.09 1.59 -12.75
CA LYS A 191 -26.52 2.52 -13.81
C LYS A 191 -25.43 2.60 -14.87
N ARG A 192 -25.78 2.25 -16.10
CA ARG A 192 -24.86 2.28 -17.23
C ARG A 192 -24.92 3.66 -17.87
N GLU A 193 -23.80 4.37 -17.85
CA GLU A 193 -23.58 5.52 -18.70
C GLU A 193 -22.54 5.13 -19.79
N SER A 194 -22.98 5.13 -21.05
CA SER A 194 -22.06 4.99 -22.17
C SER A 194 -21.44 6.35 -22.45
N ILE A 195 -20.18 6.54 -22.10
CA ILE A 195 -19.41 7.68 -22.57
C ILE A 195 -18.97 7.33 -24.00
N ALA A 196 -19.74 7.81 -25.00
CA ALA A 196 -19.24 7.83 -26.36
C ALA A 196 -18.07 8.82 -26.40
N PHE A 197 -16.86 8.33 -26.66
CA PHE A 197 -15.71 9.16 -26.96
C PHE A 197 -15.98 9.91 -28.27
N GLY A 198 -16.51 11.13 -28.17
CA GLY A 198 -16.83 11.91 -29.37
C GLY A 198 -17.27 13.35 -29.13
N GLU A 199 -17.90 13.64 -28.01
CA GLU A 199 -18.35 15.01 -27.75
C GLU A 199 -18.10 15.38 -26.29
N CYS A 200 -17.18 16.30 -26.10
CA CYS A 200 -16.98 16.97 -24.82
C CYS A 200 -18.13 17.98 -24.65
N GLU A 201 -19.32 17.51 -24.33
CA GLU A 201 -20.36 18.38 -23.83
C GLU A 201 -20.02 18.84 -22.43
N SER A 202 -19.99 20.14 -22.28
CA SER A 202 -19.57 20.86 -21.08
C SER A 202 -20.21 20.32 -19.81
N VAL A 203 -19.39 20.15 -18.80
CA VAL A 203 -19.67 19.73 -17.40
C VAL A 203 -20.77 20.56 -16.69
N SER A 204 -21.43 21.51 -17.39
CA SER A 204 -22.47 22.38 -16.85
C SER A 204 -23.81 21.69 -16.57
N ASN A 205 -24.09 20.53 -17.19
CA ASN A 205 -25.37 19.85 -17.04
C ASN A 205 -25.44 18.81 -15.89
N LEU A 206 -24.31 18.45 -15.30
CA LEU A 206 -24.28 17.53 -14.16
C LEU A 206 -24.59 18.18 -12.80
N ARG A 207 -24.57 19.51 -12.72
CA ARG A 207 -24.87 20.23 -11.46
C ARG A 207 -26.34 20.30 -11.08
N ASN A 208 -27.25 19.96 -11.97
CA ASN A 208 -28.71 20.11 -11.73
C ASN A 208 -29.44 18.79 -11.49
N ARG A 209 -28.75 17.68 -11.26
CA ARG A 209 -29.40 16.36 -11.00
C ARG A 209 -28.89 15.63 -9.76
N ILE A 210 -28.28 16.38 -8.81
CA ILE A 210 -27.95 15.85 -7.47
C ILE A 210 -28.76 16.60 -6.42
#